data_16a2afdd8bbac602934bf1f2c64a57a5
#
_entry.id   16a2afdd8bbac602934bf1f2c64a57a5
#
_cell.length_a   1.000
_cell.length_b   1.000
_cell.length_c   1.000
_cell.angle_alpha   90.00
_cell.angle_beta   90.00
_cell.angle_gamma   90.00
#
_symmetry.space_group_name_H-M   'P 1'
#
loop_
_entity.id
_entity.type
_entity.pdbx_description
1 polymer ?
#
loop_
_entity_poly.entity_id
_entity_poly.type
_entity_poly.pdbx_seq_one_letter_code
_entity_poly.pdbx_strand_id
1 'polypeptide(L)'
;MDLGLLYRALNGKQVDMIAGNSTDGPIKAFHLTVLQDDKHYFPPYQAVPLVRQEALDRWPQLRAAFAGLAGKITAEEMQTMNEAVDGQHRDPAQVVREFRQAHGL
;
A
#
# COMPACT_ATOMS: atom_id res chain seq x y z
N MET A 1 15.88 7.40 11.14
CA MET A 1 16.15 8.07 9.84
C MET A 1 14.82 8.21 9.13
N ASP A 2 14.57 9.32 8.49
CA ASP A 2 13.36 9.54 7.70
C ASP A 2 13.29 8.55 6.53
N LEU A 3 12.12 7.91 6.29
CA LEU A 3 11.96 6.92 5.22
C LEU A 3 12.28 7.50 3.84
N GLY A 4 11.94 8.76 3.59
CA GLY A 4 12.27 9.42 2.33
C GLY A 4 13.76 9.56 2.07
N LEU A 5 14.57 9.69 3.12
CA LEU A 5 16.02 9.73 3.00
C LEU A 5 16.61 8.36 2.64
N LEU A 6 16.03 7.27 3.15
CA LEU A 6 16.47 5.91 2.80
C LEU A 6 16.31 5.63 1.31
N TYR A 7 15.14 5.94 0.76
CA TYR A 7 14.86 5.75 -0.67
C TYR A 7 15.75 6.61 -1.57
N ARG A 8 16.06 7.85 -1.15
CA ARG A 8 17.00 8.71 -1.88
C ARG A 8 18.42 8.16 -1.86
N ALA A 9 18.88 7.65 -0.71
CA ALA A 9 20.20 7.05 -0.57
C ALA A 9 20.34 5.80 -1.47
N LEU A 10 19.31 4.96 -1.53
CA LEU A 10 19.28 3.79 -2.41
C LEU A 10 19.29 4.20 -3.89
N ASN A 11 18.42 5.11 -4.28
CA ASN A 11 18.37 5.62 -5.67
C ASN A 11 19.66 6.34 -6.07
N GLY A 12 20.30 7.05 -5.12
CA GLY A 12 21.60 7.71 -5.31
C GLY A 12 22.81 6.78 -5.19
N LYS A 13 22.58 5.46 -5.08
CA LYS A 13 23.65 4.41 -4.97
C LYS A 13 24.61 4.63 -3.80
N GLN A 14 24.12 5.27 -2.73
CA GLN A 14 24.90 5.45 -1.49
C GLN A 14 24.82 4.21 -0.60
N VAL A 15 23.79 3.40 -0.80
CA VAL A 15 23.58 2.11 -0.15
C VAL A 15 23.04 1.12 -1.17
N ASP A 16 23.26 -0.17 -0.95
CA ASP A 16 22.82 -1.23 -1.87
C ASP A 16 21.45 -1.81 -1.49
N MET A 17 21.02 -1.65 -0.23
CA MET A 17 19.79 -2.20 0.30
C MET A 17 19.25 -1.32 1.44
N ILE A 18 17.94 -1.27 1.55
CA ILE A 18 17.23 -0.60 2.65
C ILE A 18 16.09 -1.47 3.16
N ALA A 19 15.60 -1.18 4.38
CA ALA A 19 14.31 -1.67 4.85
C ALA A 19 13.21 -0.67 4.45
N GLY A 20 12.06 -1.17 4.04
CA GLY A 20 10.88 -0.37 3.66
C GLY A 20 9.62 -1.22 3.73
N ASN A 21 8.47 -0.61 3.42
CA ASN A 21 7.21 -1.34 3.30
C ASN A 21 6.99 -1.77 1.85
N SER A 22 6.45 -2.97 1.64
CA SER A 22 6.25 -3.54 0.30
C SER A 22 5.30 -2.75 -0.61
N THR A 23 4.58 -1.77 -0.06
CA THR A 23 3.62 -0.94 -0.78
C THR A 23 4.05 0.52 -0.93
N ASP A 24 5.28 0.87 -0.54
CA ASP A 24 5.77 2.25 -0.63
C ASP A 24 5.85 2.73 -2.08
N GLY A 25 5.37 3.96 -2.34
CA GLY A 25 5.36 4.58 -3.67
C GLY A 25 6.74 4.67 -4.35
N PRO A 26 7.82 5.02 -3.64
CA PRO A 26 9.17 5.07 -4.20
C PRO A 26 9.66 3.76 -4.84
N ILE A 27 9.11 2.60 -4.46
CA ILE A 27 9.43 1.32 -5.12
C ILE A 27 9.07 1.41 -6.61
N LYS A 28 7.88 1.92 -6.90
CA LYS A 28 7.41 2.13 -8.28
C LYS A 28 8.19 3.26 -8.97
N ALA A 29 8.33 4.40 -8.31
CA ALA A 29 8.98 5.60 -8.85
C ALA A 29 10.43 5.36 -9.28
N PHE A 30 11.19 4.60 -8.49
CA PHE A 30 12.61 4.35 -8.71
C PHE A 30 12.90 2.97 -9.33
N HIS A 31 11.85 2.23 -9.73
CA HIS A 31 11.97 0.87 -10.30
C HIS A 31 12.79 -0.07 -9.42
N LEU A 32 12.55 -0.02 -8.10
CA LEU A 32 13.26 -0.83 -7.13
C LEU A 32 12.74 -2.28 -7.10
N THR A 33 13.62 -3.20 -6.75
CA THR A 33 13.27 -4.61 -6.59
C THR A 33 13.01 -4.91 -5.12
N VAL A 34 11.83 -5.45 -4.82
CA VAL A 34 11.51 -6.00 -3.50
C VAL A 34 12.05 -7.41 -3.39
N LEU A 35 12.88 -7.66 -2.38
CA LEU A 35 13.41 -8.99 -2.12
C LEU A 35 12.35 -9.86 -1.43
N GLN A 36 12.30 -11.13 -1.77
CA GLN A 36 11.41 -12.09 -1.15
C GLN A 36 11.96 -12.52 0.20
N ASP A 37 11.12 -12.50 1.23
CA ASP A 37 11.41 -13.09 2.55
C ASP A 37 11.09 -14.59 2.52
N ASP A 38 12.00 -15.40 1.97
CA ASP A 38 11.85 -16.84 1.83
C ASP A 38 11.89 -17.60 3.16
N LYS A 39 12.41 -16.97 4.21
CA LYS A 39 12.52 -17.53 5.56
C LYS A 39 11.44 -17.04 6.51
N HIS A 40 10.50 -16.22 6.03
CA HIS A 40 9.43 -15.65 6.84
C HIS A 40 9.93 -14.97 8.12
N TYR A 41 11.03 -14.21 7.99
CA TYR A 41 11.63 -13.48 9.10
C TYR A 41 10.71 -12.34 9.58
N PHE A 42 10.08 -11.65 8.63
CA PHE A 42 9.14 -10.59 8.93
C PHE A 42 7.71 -11.14 9.09
N PRO A 43 6.97 -10.72 10.12
CA PRO A 43 5.55 -11.08 10.23
C PRO A 43 4.76 -10.51 9.04
N PRO A 44 3.67 -11.17 8.61
CA PRO A 44 2.81 -10.62 7.59
C PRO A 44 2.26 -9.25 8.03
N TYR A 45 2.43 -8.25 7.18
CA TYR A 45 1.99 -6.88 7.41
C TYR A 45 1.00 -6.48 6.33
N GLN A 46 -0.27 -6.51 6.68
CA GLN A 46 -1.36 -6.24 5.74
C GLN A 46 -2.18 -5.04 6.21
N ALA A 47 -2.65 -4.24 5.28
CA ALA A 47 -3.66 -3.22 5.54
C ALA A 47 -4.98 -3.90 5.87
N VAL A 48 -5.56 -3.59 7.03
CA VAL A 48 -6.83 -4.16 7.47
C VAL A 48 -7.78 -3.08 7.97
N PRO A 49 -9.09 -3.17 7.68
CA PRO A 49 -10.08 -2.30 8.31
C PRO A 49 -10.19 -2.61 9.80
N LEU A 50 -10.02 -1.61 10.65
CA LEU A 50 -10.29 -1.73 12.08
C LEU A 50 -11.66 -1.14 12.40
N VAL A 51 -12.55 -1.97 12.90
CA VAL A 51 -13.93 -1.60 13.19
C VAL A 51 -14.26 -1.95 14.64
N ARG A 52 -14.91 -1.04 15.35
CA ARG A 52 -15.40 -1.33 16.70
C ARG A 52 -16.50 -2.38 16.65
N GLN A 53 -16.51 -3.32 17.60
CA GLN A 53 -17.52 -4.38 17.66
C GLN A 53 -18.96 -3.81 17.69
N GLU A 54 -19.19 -2.79 18.48
CA GLU A 54 -20.49 -2.11 18.57
C GLU A 54 -21.00 -1.56 17.23
N ALA A 55 -20.09 -1.11 16.36
CA ALA A 55 -20.47 -0.67 15.01
C ALA A 55 -20.89 -1.84 14.13
N LEU A 56 -20.23 -2.99 14.25
CA LEU A 56 -20.62 -4.20 13.53
C LEU A 56 -21.94 -4.78 14.03
N ASP A 57 -22.22 -4.67 15.32
CA ASP A 57 -23.48 -5.13 15.92
C ASP A 57 -24.64 -4.22 15.48
N ARG A 58 -24.38 -2.92 15.38
CA ARG A 58 -25.38 -1.93 14.93
C ARG A 58 -25.62 -1.97 13.42
N TRP A 59 -24.57 -2.26 12.65
CA TRP A 59 -24.62 -2.31 11.17
C TRP A 59 -23.92 -3.57 10.64
N PRO A 60 -24.57 -4.74 10.73
CA PRO A 60 -23.97 -6.02 10.31
C PRO A 60 -23.53 -6.06 8.85
N GLN A 61 -24.18 -5.26 7.97
CA GLN A 61 -23.85 -5.14 6.55
C GLN A 61 -22.43 -4.62 6.28
N LEU A 62 -21.77 -3.97 7.26
CA LEU A 62 -20.38 -3.53 7.12
C LEU A 62 -19.43 -4.71 6.85
N ARG A 63 -19.72 -5.90 7.42
CA ARG A 63 -18.90 -7.09 7.16
C ARG A 63 -18.88 -7.45 5.67
N ALA A 64 -20.04 -7.45 5.03
CA ALA A 64 -20.16 -7.75 3.62
C ALA A 64 -19.49 -6.68 2.75
N ALA A 65 -19.65 -5.40 3.12
CA ALA A 65 -19.02 -4.30 2.41
C ALA A 65 -17.48 -4.38 2.44
N PHE A 66 -16.89 -4.67 3.61
CA PHE A 66 -15.43 -4.83 3.72
C PHE A 66 -14.93 -6.12 3.07
N ALA A 67 -15.71 -7.22 3.17
CA ALA A 67 -15.36 -8.47 2.50
C ALA A 67 -15.28 -8.31 0.98
N GLY A 68 -16.08 -7.41 0.40
CA GLY A 68 -16.02 -7.09 -1.03
C GLY A 68 -14.70 -6.46 -1.50
N LEU A 69 -13.91 -5.90 -0.57
CA LEU A 69 -12.58 -5.34 -0.86
C LEU A 69 -11.45 -6.36 -0.68
N ALA A 70 -11.71 -7.49 -0.02
CA ALA A 70 -10.68 -8.48 0.27
C ALA A 70 -10.08 -9.05 -1.02
N GLY A 71 -8.76 -9.02 -1.13
CA GLY A 71 -8.02 -9.51 -2.30
C GLY A 71 -8.16 -8.66 -3.57
N LYS A 72 -8.80 -7.49 -3.50
CA LYS A 72 -8.99 -6.60 -4.65
C LYS A 72 -7.86 -5.60 -4.87
N ILE A 73 -6.97 -5.47 -3.91
CA ILE A 73 -5.85 -4.54 -3.97
C ILE A 73 -4.56 -5.34 -3.83
N THR A 74 -3.80 -5.41 -4.90
CA THR A 74 -2.46 -6.01 -4.89
C THR A 74 -1.41 -5.04 -4.35
N ALA A 75 -0.25 -5.55 -3.97
CA ALA A 75 0.86 -4.69 -3.54
C ALA A 75 1.29 -3.72 -4.66
N GLU A 76 1.32 -4.17 -5.91
CA GLU A 76 1.68 -3.32 -7.05
C GLU A 76 0.68 -2.20 -7.31
N GLU A 77 -0.61 -2.48 -7.19
CA GLU A 77 -1.66 -1.47 -7.30
C GLU A 77 -1.56 -0.44 -6.17
N MET A 78 -1.28 -0.89 -4.95
CA MET A 78 -1.07 0.01 -3.83
C MET A 78 0.18 0.88 -4.03
N GLN A 79 1.31 0.32 -4.49
CA GLN A 79 2.49 1.10 -4.86
C GLN A 79 2.17 2.17 -5.90
N THR A 80 1.36 1.82 -6.90
CA THR A 80 0.95 2.75 -7.96
C THR A 80 0.08 3.88 -7.42
N MET A 81 -0.88 3.57 -6.55
CA MET A 81 -1.72 4.59 -5.92
C MET A 81 -0.92 5.49 -4.97
N ASN A 82 -0.04 4.90 -4.17
CA ASN A 82 0.82 5.66 -3.26
C ASN A 82 1.79 6.57 -4.03
N GLU A 83 2.39 6.10 -5.12
CA GLU A 83 3.21 6.95 -5.98
C GLU A 83 2.42 8.10 -6.59
N ALA A 84 1.19 7.86 -7.05
CA ALA A 84 0.35 8.92 -7.58
C ALA A 84 0.04 10.01 -6.54
N VAL A 85 -0.16 9.62 -5.27
CA VAL A 85 -0.45 10.58 -4.18
C VAL A 85 0.83 11.23 -3.67
N ASP A 86 1.82 10.43 -3.26
CA ASP A 86 3.00 10.92 -2.54
C ASP A 86 4.07 11.50 -3.48
N GLY A 87 4.27 10.87 -4.64
CA GLY A 87 5.25 11.29 -5.63
C GLY A 87 4.74 12.34 -6.61
N GLN A 88 3.52 12.16 -7.13
CA GLN A 88 2.93 13.05 -8.14
C GLN A 88 1.97 14.09 -7.53
N HIS A 89 1.75 14.07 -6.21
CA HIS A 89 0.88 15.01 -5.48
C HIS A 89 -0.57 15.07 -6.00
N ARG A 90 -1.08 13.94 -6.50
CA ARG A 90 -2.47 13.83 -6.96
C ARG A 90 -3.44 13.77 -5.78
N ASP A 91 -4.67 14.22 -6.01
CA ASP A 91 -5.72 14.10 -5.01
C ASP A 91 -6.06 12.63 -4.71
N PRO A 92 -5.92 12.16 -3.44
CA PRO A 92 -6.23 10.79 -3.07
C PRO A 92 -7.65 10.34 -3.44
N ALA A 93 -8.63 11.24 -3.33
CA ALA A 93 -10.02 10.92 -3.68
C ALA A 93 -10.19 10.65 -5.19
N GLN A 94 -9.43 11.34 -6.03
CA GLN A 94 -9.42 11.09 -7.47
C GLN A 94 -8.74 9.75 -7.78
N VAL A 95 -7.58 9.47 -7.20
CA VAL A 95 -6.85 8.21 -7.39
C VAL A 95 -7.72 7.02 -6.99
N VAL A 96 -8.40 7.10 -5.85
CA VAL A 96 -9.33 6.05 -5.39
C VAL A 96 -10.54 5.89 -6.32
N ARG A 97 -11.10 6.97 -6.85
CA ARG A 97 -12.22 6.89 -7.82
C ARG A 97 -11.79 6.15 -9.09
N GLU A 98 -10.63 6.48 -9.62
CA GLU A 98 -10.09 5.83 -10.83
C GLU A 98 -9.86 4.33 -10.58
N PHE A 99 -9.24 3.98 -9.44
CA PHE A 99 -9.06 2.59 -9.04
C PHE A 99 -10.38 1.83 -8.96
N ARG A 100 -11.39 2.40 -8.28
CA ARG A 100 -12.71 1.80 -8.16
C ARG A 100 -13.37 1.58 -9.51
N GLN A 101 -13.31 2.55 -10.41
CA GLN A 101 -13.88 2.43 -11.76
C GLN A 101 -13.20 1.31 -12.55
N ALA A 102 -11.88 1.20 -12.46
CA ALA A 102 -11.12 0.15 -13.15
C ALA A 102 -11.46 -1.26 -12.65
N HIS A 103 -11.87 -1.40 -11.40
CA HIS A 103 -12.17 -2.70 -10.76
C HIS A 103 -13.65 -2.98 -10.59
N GLY A 104 -14.52 -2.09 -11.05
CA GLY A 104 -15.98 -2.26 -10.91
C GLY A 104 -16.48 -2.25 -9.46
N LEU A 105 -15.84 -1.39 -8.60
CA LEU A 105 -16.13 -1.26 -7.18
C LEU A 105 -16.99 -0.03 -6.85
#